data_a5dbddb81491bb1a2be4a2888b4d8751
#
_entry.id   a5dbddb81491bb1a2be4a2888b4d8751
#
_cell.length_a   1.000
_cell.length_b   1.000
_cell.length_c   1.000
_cell.angle_alpha   90.00
_cell.angle_beta   90.00
_cell.angle_gamma   90.00
#
_symmetry.space_group_name_H-M   'P 1'
#
loop_
_entity.id
_entity.type
_entity.pdbx_description
1 polymer ?
#
loop_
_entity_poly.entity_id
_entity_poly.type
_entity_poly.pdbx_seq_one_letter_code
_entity_poly.pdbx_strand_id
1 'polypeptide(L)'
;MNITWDCIIVGGGAAGLSAGLVLGRARRRTLLVDAGHQSNRAAHGIGGLLGHDGRAPSELYEAGRQEISAYPSVELRTGEVVVGQRAGDVFELELSDGRRERARTVLLATGVEYRPPALPGLAELWGGSVFHCPFCHGWEVRERPLAVLVNGKRAVHPSLLLKAWSDDVVLLTGGPADLDDDTRSRLAAAHIPIDERPIAELASTNGELEAIVFTDGTRLARSGLLVATTLHQRSQLVEQLGVGFGEPGPAAASPIAVDALCRTTVPGVFAAGDDTSAQMTQVASAIASGSLAATSIVQSLLAEDVGLPVPEWTGPPTTTVG
;
A
#
# COMPACT_ATOMS: atom_id res chain seq x y z
N MET A 1 1.97 34.68 14.03
CA MET A 1 3.19 34.21 13.31
C MET A 1 2.86 32.89 12.69
N ASN A 2 2.98 32.77 11.35
CA ASN A 2 2.80 31.47 10.71
C ASN A 2 3.95 30.55 11.13
N ILE A 3 3.62 29.46 11.81
CA ILE A 3 4.57 28.44 12.22
C ILE A 3 5.06 27.73 10.95
N THR A 4 6.37 27.62 10.77
CA THR A 4 6.94 26.74 9.74
C THR A 4 7.36 25.44 10.39
N TRP A 5 6.84 24.32 9.90
CA TRP A 5 7.20 22.97 10.34
C TRP A 5 8.55 22.54 9.75
N ASP A 6 9.28 21.72 10.45
CA ASP A 6 10.44 21.04 9.86
C ASP A 6 9.96 20.03 8.80
N CYS A 7 8.89 19.30 9.12
CA CYS A 7 8.27 18.34 8.22
C CYS A 7 6.74 18.35 8.36
N ILE A 8 6.04 18.25 7.22
CA ILE A 8 4.63 17.84 7.20
C ILE A 8 4.57 16.43 6.62
N ILE A 9 3.99 15.50 7.39
CA ILE A 9 3.69 14.13 6.97
C ILE A 9 2.26 14.07 6.48
N VAL A 10 2.03 13.63 5.27
CA VAL A 10 0.70 13.45 4.69
C VAL A 10 0.35 11.97 4.67
N GLY A 11 -0.55 11.58 5.58
CA GLY A 11 -1.01 10.21 5.79
C GLY A 11 -0.56 9.61 7.12
N GLY A 12 -1.53 9.14 7.91
CA GLY A 12 -1.33 8.51 9.23
C GLY A 12 -1.47 6.98 9.20
N GLY A 13 -1.02 6.35 8.11
CA GLY A 13 -0.84 4.91 8.02
C GLY A 13 0.46 4.44 8.66
N ALA A 14 0.84 3.19 8.41
CA ALA A 14 2.02 2.56 9.01
C ALA A 14 3.32 3.35 8.72
N ALA A 15 3.51 3.84 7.50
CA ALA A 15 4.67 4.63 7.12
C ALA A 15 4.69 6.00 7.82
N GLY A 16 3.56 6.73 7.77
CA GLY A 16 3.49 8.07 8.38
C GLY A 16 3.62 8.07 9.89
N LEU A 17 3.00 7.11 10.59
CA LEU A 17 3.15 6.96 12.04
C LEU A 17 4.58 6.58 12.42
N SER A 18 5.20 5.64 11.70
CA SER A 18 6.60 5.28 11.91
C SER A 18 7.53 6.48 11.72
N ALA A 19 7.30 7.27 10.67
CA ALA A 19 8.06 8.49 10.43
C ALA A 19 7.84 9.54 11.55
N GLY A 20 6.58 9.77 11.94
CA GLY A 20 6.24 10.70 13.01
C GLY A 20 6.91 10.37 14.35
N LEU A 21 6.99 9.07 14.68
CA LEU A 21 7.68 8.59 15.87
C LEU A 21 9.19 8.92 15.81
N VAL A 22 9.85 8.65 14.69
CA VAL A 22 11.29 8.91 14.53
C VAL A 22 11.57 10.43 14.54
N LEU A 23 10.76 11.24 13.84
CA LEU A 23 10.91 12.69 13.84
C LEU A 23 10.67 13.29 15.24
N GLY A 24 9.68 12.78 15.99
CA GLY A 24 9.43 13.16 17.36
C GLY A 24 10.62 12.87 18.29
N ARG A 25 11.20 11.68 18.17
CA ARG A 25 12.43 11.30 18.91
C ARG A 25 13.65 12.15 18.55
N ALA A 26 13.70 12.63 17.29
CA ALA A 26 14.72 13.57 16.82
C ALA A 26 14.37 15.04 17.15
N ARG A 27 13.28 15.30 17.88
CA ARG A 27 12.82 16.63 18.30
C ARG A 27 12.54 17.59 17.14
N ARG A 28 12.19 17.06 15.96
CA ARG A 28 11.80 17.86 14.79
C ARG A 28 10.34 18.29 14.92
N ARG A 29 10.07 19.57 14.61
CA ARG A 29 8.71 20.12 14.62
C ARG A 29 7.94 19.53 13.44
N THR A 30 7.03 18.63 13.75
CA THR A 30 6.35 17.81 12.74
C THR A 30 4.84 17.96 12.86
N LEU A 31 4.17 18.18 11.74
CA LEU A 31 2.72 18.04 11.61
C LEU A 31 2.43 16.75 10.84
N LEU A 32 1.67 15.83 11.44
CA LEU A 32 1.14 14.66 10.74
C LEU A 32 -0.35 14.87 10.51
N VAL A 33 -0.76 14.88 9.23
CA VAL A 33 -2.16 15.01 8.81
C VAL A 33 -2.67 13.66 8.35
N ASP A 34 -3.74 13.15 8.99
CA ASP A 34 -4.33 11.84 8.71
C ASP A 34 -5.81 11.95 8.34
N ALA A 35 -6.15 11.53 7.14
CA ALA A 35 -7.53 11.44 6.67
C ALA A 35 -8.28 10.17 7.17
N GLY A 36 -7.56 9.22 7.80
CA GLY A 36 -8.15 8.02 8.36
C GLY A 36 -8.51 6.94 7.34
N HIS A 37 -7.95 6.98 6.13
CA HIS A 37 -8.30 6.08 5.03
C HIS A 37 -7.25 4.98 4.78
N GLN A 38 -6.75 4.32 5.84
CA GLN A 38 -5.78 3.24 5.69
C GLN A 38 -6.36 2.06 4.90
N SER A 39 -5.60 1.54 3.93
CA SER A 39 -6.09 0.57 2.93
C SER A 39 -6.46 -0.80 3.54
N ASN A 40 -5.84 -1.17 4.66
CA ASN A 40 -6.03 -2.47 5.31
C ASN A 40 -7.08 -2.46 6.44
N ARG A 41 -7.86 -1.40 6.59
CA ARG A 41 -8.87 -1.32 7.68
C ARG A 41 -9.95 -2.39 7.61
N ALA A 42 -10.21 -2.93 6.43
CA ALA A 42 -11.16 -4.01 6.25
C ALA A 42 -10.64 -5.38 6.75
N ALA A 43 -9.31 -5.51 6.92
CA ALA A 43 -8.73 -6.77 7.40
C ALA A 43 -8.99 -6.99 8.89
N HIS A 44 -9.28 -8.24 9.28
CA HIS A 44 -9.48 -8.62 10.66
C HIS A 44 -8.17 -8.57 11.46
N GLY A 45 -7.04 -8.90 10.81
CA GLY A 45 -5.72 -8.92 11.42
C GLY A 45 -4.61 -8.57 10.42
N ILE A 46 -3.45 -8.18 10.94
CA ILE A 46 -2.23 -7.94 10.17
C ILE A 46 -1.45 -9.25 10.16
N GLY A 47 -1.35 -9.90 9.00
CA GLY A 47 -0.54 -11.11 8.85
C GLY A 47 0.95 -10.78 8.67
N GLY A 48 1.82 -11.53 9.34
CA GLY A 48 3.26 -11.51 9.12
C GLY A 48 4.01 -10.30 9.68
N LEU A 49 3.45 -9.51 10.60
CA LEU A 49 4.15 -8.42 11.28
C LEU A 49 4.73 -8.92 12.61
N LEU A 50 6.04 -9.07 12.69
CA LEU A 50 6.73 -9.56 13.88
C LEU A 50 6.30 -8.78 15.14
N GLY A 51 5.84 -9.50 16.18
CA GLY A 51 5.34 -8.95 17.43
C GLY A 51 3.90 -8.43 17.38
N HIS A 52 3.27 -8.41 16.20
CA HIS A 52 1.90 -7.92 15.98
C HIS A 52 1.12 -8.83 15.02
N ASP A 53 1.55 -10.09 14.85
CA ASP A 53 0.86 -11.05 13.98
C ASP A 53 -0.58 -11.28 14.45
N GLY A 54 -1.55 -11.15 13.54
CA GLY A 54 -2.97 -11.23 13.84
C GLY A 54 -3.59 -10.02 14.55
N ARG A 55 -2.81 -8.98 14.89
CA ARG A 55 -3.34 -7.78 15.54
C ARG A 55 -4.24 -6.98 14.58
N ALA A 56 -5.37 -6.48 15.08
CA ALA A 56 -6.24 -5.64 14.29
C ALA A 56 -5.52 -4.37 13.79
N PRO A 57 -5.67 -3.97 12.51
CA PRO A 57 -5.02 -2.75 12.00
C PRO A 57 -5.34 -1.49 12.82
N SER A 58 -6.59 -1.35 13.27
CA SER A 58 -7.03 -0.22 14.09
C SER A 58 -6.26 -0.11 15.41
N GLU A 59 -5.94 -1.24 16.05
CA GLU A 59 -5.18 -1.27 17.30
C GLU A 59 -3.71 -0.86 17.08
N LEU A 60 -3.10 -1.30 15.97
CA LEU A 60 -1.73 -0.90 15.64
C LEU A 60 -1.65 0.61 15.42
N TYR A 61 -2.58 1.17 14.63
CA TYR A 61 -2.57 2.60 14.34
C TYR A 61 -2.89 3.46 15.58
N GLU A 62 -3.77 2.98 16.45
CA GLU A 62 -4.05 3.66 17.71
C GLU A 62 -2.84 3.65 18.66
N ALA A 63 -2.16 2.52 18.79
CA ALA A 63 -0.91 2.44 19.55
C ALA A 63 0.16 3.40 18.99
N GLY A 64 0.32 3.45 17.66
CA GLY A 64 1.25 4.39 17.02
C GLY A 64 0.91 5.86 17.30
N ARG A 65 -0.37 6.24 17.28
CA ARG A 65 -0.80 7.59 17.66
C ARG A 65 -0.51 7.91 19.14
N GLN A 66 -0.74 6.95 20.02
CA GLN A 66 -0.43 7.09 21.45
C GLN A 66 1.07 7.24 21.69
N GLU A 67 1.91 6.45 21.04
CA GLU A 67 3.37 6.58 21.13
C GLU A 67 3.85 7.95 20.68
N ILE A 68 3.34 8.45 19.56
CA ILE A 68 3.71 9.77 19.01
C ILE A 68 3.26 10.90 19.96
N SER A 69 2.12 10.77 20.61
CA SER A 69 1.59 11.81 21.53
C SER A 69 2.51 12.12 22.72
N ALA A 70 3.46 11.23 23.03
CA ALA A 70 4.49 11.47 24.04
C ALA A 70 5.55 12.52 23.61
N TYR A 71 5.59 12.89 22.33
CA TYR A 71 6.58 13.82 21.78
C TYR A 71 5.96 15.18 21.48
N PRO A 72 6.24 16.22 22.29
CA PRO A 72 5.59 17.54 22.16
C PRO A 72 5.97 18.29 20.88
N SER A 73 6.97 17.82 20.15
CA SER A 73 7.37 18.35 18.83
C SER A 73 6.50 17.85 17.68
N VAL A 74 5.60 16.88 17.91
CA VAL A 74 4.73 16.33 16.86
C VAL A 74 3.28 16.67 17.16
N GLU A 75 2.63 17.30 16.21
CA GLU A 75 1.18 17.52 16.19
C GLU A 75 0.52 16.49 15.28
N LEU A 76 -0.46 15.75 15.82
CA LEU A 76 -1.34 14.88 15.07
C LEU A 76 -2.63 15.63 14.73
N ARG A 77 -3.00 15.66 13.47
CA ARG A 77 -4.21 16.34 13.01
C ARG A 77 -5.03 15.45 12.10
N THR A 78 -6.28 15.27 12.44
CA THR A 78 -7.26 14.65 11.54
C THR A 78 -7.63 15.63 10.44
N GLY A 79 -7.58 15.18 9.18
CA GLY A 79 -7.90 15.98 8.01
C GLY A 79 -7.23 15.44 6.77
N GLU A 80 -7.50 16.05 5.65
CA GLU A 80 -6.96 15.70 4.34
C GLU A 80 -6.20 16.90 3.77
N VAL A 81 -5.00 16.65 3.24
CA VAL A 81 -4.25 17.64 2.47
C VAL A 81 -4.69 17.52 1.01
N VAL A 82 -5.21 18.61 0.45
CA VAL A 82 -5.83 18.62 -0.89
C VAL A 82 -5.02 19.42 -1.90
N VAL A 83 -4.19 20.38 -1.46
CA VAL A 83 -3.30 21.16 -2.32
C VAL A 83 -1.91 21.18 -1.74
N GLY A 84 -0.90 21.02 -2.59
CA GLY A 84 0.51 21.17 -2.26
C GLY A 84 1.26 21.95 -3.32
N GLN A 85 2.07 22.90 -2.91
CA GLN A 85 2.93 23.68 -3.81
C GLN A 85 4.24 24.07 -3.16
N ARG A 86 5.26 24.30 -3.97
CA ARG A 86 6.50 24.93 -3.52
C ARG A 86 6.36 26.45 -3.50
N ALA A 87 6.73 27.08 -2.40
CA ALA A 87 6.68 28.52 -2.19
C ALA A 87 8.04 29.03 -1.72
N GLY A 88 8.95 29.28 -2.69
CA GLY A 88 10.35 29.62 -2.39
C GLY A 88 11.09 28.44 -1.78
N ASP A 89 11.61 28.63 -0.57
CA ASP A 89 12.41 27.62 0.16
C ASP A 89 11.56 26.68 1.02
N VAL A 90 10.22 26.82 0.99
CA VAL A 90 9.30 26.02 1.77
C VAL A 90 8.18 25.44 0.89
N PHE A 91 7.44 24.52 1.45
CA PHE A 91 6.21 23.99 0.87
C PHE A 91 5.00 24.57 1.59
N GLU A 92 3.97 24.90 0.84
CA GLU A 92 2.64 25.27 1.36
C GLU A 92 1.66 24.15 1.05
N LEU A 93 0.99 23.68 2.11
CA LEU A 93 -0.02 22.63 2.01
C LEU A 93 -1.36 23.20 2.50
N GLU A 94 -2.43 22.95 1.74
CA GLU A 94 -3.79 23.34 2.11
C GLU A 94 -4.59 22.10 2.48
N LEU A 95 -5.26 22.16 3.63
CA LEU A 95 -6.15 21.11 4.10
C LEU A 95 -7.55 21.33 3.55
N SER A 96 -8.36 20.28 3.51
CA SER A 96 -9.75 20.30 3.03
C SER A 96 -10.66 21.27 3.80
N ASP A 97 -10.28 21.67 5.00
CA ASP A 97 -10.99 22.70 5.81
C ASP A 97 -10.51 24.14 5.54
N GLY A 98 -9.63 24.34 4.56
CA GLY A 98 -9.08 25.64 4.16
C GLY A 98 -7.88 26.12 4.97
N ARG A 99 -7.43 25.38 5.98
CA ARG A 99 -6.20 25.72 6.71
C ARG A 99 -4.98 25.56 5.82
N ARG A 100 -4.02 26.46 5.93
CA ARG A 100 -2.75 26.43 5.20
C ARG A 100 -1.60 26.29 6.16
N GLU A 101 -0.71 25.36 5.85
CA GLU A 101 0.46 25.04 6.65
C GLU A 101 1.71 25.13 5.79
N ARG A 102 2.84 25.49 6.42
CA ARG A 102 4.14 25.64 5.74
C ARG A 102 5.17 24.71 6.34
N ALA A 103 5.98 24.06 5.53
CA ALA A 103 7.05 23.18 5.98
C ALA A 103 8.32 23.30 5.12
N ARG A 104 9.45 23.01 5.73
CA ARG A 104 10.74 22.88 5.02
C ARG A 104 10.78 21.61 4.18
N THR A 105 10.18 20.52 4.69
CA THR A 105 10.12 19.23 3.99
C THR A 105 8.71 18.66 4.05
N VAL A 106 8.39 17.80 3.07
CA VAL A 106 7.13 17.05 2.98
C VAL A 106 7.45 15.56 2.88
N LEU A 107 6.74 14.76 3.68
CA LEU A 107 6.72 13.30 3.51
C LEU A 107 5.36 12.87 2.98
N LEU A 108 5.33 12.33 1.77
CA LEU A 108 4.18 11.66 1.20
C LEU A 108 4.13 10.23 1.75
N ALA A 109 3.10 9.92 2.54
CA ALA A 109 2.81 8.61 3.11
C ALA A 109 1.32 8.29 2.92
N THR A 110 0.81 8.69 1.74
CA THR A 110 -0.61 8.69 1.39
C THR A 110 -1.16 7.30 1.11
N GLY A 111 -0.26 6.35 0.85
CA GLY A 111 -0.62 4.99 0.49
C GLY A 111 -1.36 4.92 -0.85
N VAL A 112 -1.98 3.77 -1.11
CA VAL A 112 -2.61 3.47 -2.40
C VAL A 112 -4.08 3.11 -2.24
N GLU A 113 -4.82 3.27 -3.34
CA GLU A 113 -6.15 2.75 -3.53
C GLU A 113 -6.09 1.41 -4.27
N TYR A 114 -6.68 0.38 -3.67
CA TYR A 114 -6.85 -0.92 -4.31
C TYR A 114 -8.11 -0.91 -5.16
N ARG A 115 -8.00 -1.25 -6.44
CA ARG A 115 -9.14 -1.36 -7.36
C ARG A 115 -9.30 -2.81 -7.81
N PRO A 116 -10.02 -3.63 -7.04
CA PRO A 116 -10.42 -4.96 -7.47
C PRO A 116 -11.47 -4.88 -8.58
N PRO A 117 -11.72 -5.97 -9.33
CA PRO A 117 -12.80 -6.01 -10.30
C PRO A 117 -14.15 -5.75 -9.64
N ALA A 118 -15.03 -5.07 -10.37
CA ALA A 118 -16.42 -4.86 -9.93
C ALA A 118 -17.19 -6.17 -10.05
N LEU A 119 -17.36 -6.88 -8.91
CA LEU A 119 -18.05 -8.16 -8.84
C LEU A 119 -19.01 -8.14 -7.65
N PRO A 120 -20.30 -8.44 -7.83
CA PRO A 120 -21.27 -8.52 -6.73
C PRO A 120 -20.79 -9.47 -5.62
N GLY A 121 -20.92 -9.06 -4.35
CA GLY A 121 -20.47 -9.80 -3.18
C GLY A 121 -18.98 -9.65 -2.84
N LEU A 122 -18.16 -8.98 -3.70
CA LEU A 122 -16.72 -8.86 -3.46
C LEU A 122 -16.43 -7.90 -2.30
N ALA A 123 -17.10 -6.75 -2.27
CA ALA A 123 -16.80 -5.69 -1.30
C ALA A 123 -17.01 -6.13 0.15
N GLU A 124 -18.03 -6.95 0.41
CA GLU A 124 -18.38 -7.48 1.72
C GLU A 124 -17.38 -8.52 2.23
N LEU A 125 -16.63 -9.15 1.32
CA LEU A 125 -15.65 -10.20 1.61
C LEU A 125 -14.21 -9.70 1.58
N TRP A 126 -14.01 -8.44 1.15
CA TRP A 126 -12.70 -7.84 0.98
C TRP A 126 -11.94 -7.67 2.29
N GLY A 127 -10.69 -8.13 2.34
CA GLY A 127 -9.87 -8.11 3.54
C GLY A 127 -10.12 -9.28 4.49
N GLY A 128 -10.95 -10.23 4.07
CA GLY A 128 -11.20 -11.51 4.72
C GLY A 128 -10.94 -12.66 3.74
N SER A 129 -12.01 -13.37 3.35
CA SER A 129 -11.91 -14.49 2.40
C SER A 129 -11.69 -14.07 0.94
N VAL A 130 -11.83 -12.79 0.60
CA VAL A 130 -11.38 -12.19 -0.67
C VAL A 130 -10.23 -11.24 -0.39
N PHE A 131 -9.08 -11.47 -1.02
CA PHE A 131 -7.83 -10.76 -0.73
C PHE A 131 -6.94 -10.61 -1.98
N HIS A 132 -5.97 -9.70 -1.91
CA HIS A 132 -4.98 -9.48 -2.97
C HIS A 132 -3.59 -10.03 -2.62
N CYS A 133 -3.33 -10.28 -1.33
CA CYS A 133 -2.02 -10.67 -0.81
C CYS A 133 -2.11 -12.00 -0.08
N PRO A 134 -1.57 -13.10 -0.62
CA PRO A 134 -1.62 -14.39 0.06
C PRO A 134 -0.73 -14.46 1.30
N PHE A 135 0.36 -13.68 1.37
CA PHE A 135 1.19 -13.57 2.58
C PHE A 135 0.45 -12.90 3.74
N CYS A 136 -0.59 -12.11 3.45
CA CYS A 136 -1.36 -11.38 4.44
C CYS A 136 -2.60 -12.15 4.93
N HIS A 137 -3.17 -13.03 4.07
CA HIS A 137 -4.46 -13.69 4.34
C HIS A 137 -4.49 -15.20 4.01
N GLY A 138 -3.44 -15.73 3.39
CA GLY A 138 -3.45 -17.14 2.96
C GLY A 138 -3.46 -18.12 4.12
N TRP A 139 -2.90 -17.75 5.26
CA TRP A 139 -2.87 -18.58 6.46
C TRP A 139 -4.28 -18.87 7.00
N GLU A 140 -5.17 -17.90 6.98
CA GLU A 140 -6.55 -17.98 7.47
C GLU A 140 -7.42 -18.92 6.63
N VAL A 141 -7.08 -19.08 5.34
CA VAL A 141 -7.81 -19.92 4.38
C VAL A 141 -7.01 -21.16 3.93
N ARG A 142 -5.88 -21.45 4.57
CA ARG A 142 -5.01 -22.59 4.19
C ARG A 142 -5.74 -23.93 4.22
N GLU A 143 -5.26 -24.87 3.41
CA GLU A 143 -5.76 -26.25 3.32
C GLU A 143 -7.24 -26.34 2.91
N ARG A 144 -7.82 -25.24 2.40
CA ARG A 144 -9.19 -25.20 1.90
C ARG A 144 -9.19 -25.05 0.37
N PRO A 145 -10.33 -25.28 -0.30
CA PRO A 145 -10.47 -24.97 -1.73
C PRO A 145 -10.34 -23.48 -1.99
N LEU A 146 -9.34 -23.08 -2.77
CA LEU A 146 -9.04 -21.68 -3.09
C LEU A 146 -9.21 -21.40 -4.59
N ALA A 147 -9.41 -20.13 -4.92
CA ALA A 147 -9.43 -19.67 -6.29
C ALA A 147 -8.55 -18.43 -6.49
N VAL A 148 -8.07 -18.24 -7.71
CA VAL A 148 -7.39 -17.02 -8.15
C VAL A 148 -8.21 -16.42 -9.27
N LEU A 149 -8.59 -15.14 -9.17
CA LEU A 149 -9.28 -14.41 -10.22
C LEU A 149 -8.32 -13.46 -10.92
N VAL A 150 -7.88 -13.86 -12.10
CA VAL A 150 -6.98 -13.08 -12.95
C VAL A 150 -6.99 -13.64 -14.38
N ASN A 151 -6.80 -12.79 -15.39
CA ASN A 151 -6.65 -13.20 -16.78
C ASN A 151 -5.38 -12.59 -17.40
N GLY A 152 -4.89 -13.17 -18.50
CA GLY A 152 -3.73 -12.69 -19.19
C GLY A 152 -2.39 -13.10 -18.54
N LYS A 153 -1.31 -12.42 -18.93
CA LYS A 153 0.08 -12.74 -18.55
C LYS A 153 0.36 -12.78 -17.04
N ARG A 154 -0.47 -12.13 -16.24
CA ARG A 154 -0.34 -12.10 -14.77
C ARG A 154 -0.84 -13.38 -14.08
N ALA A 155 -1.44 -14.34 -14.79
CA ALA A 155 -2.14 -15.47 -14.20
C ALA A 155 -1.22 -16.50 -13.54
N VAL A 156 -0.02 -16.74 -14.09
CA VAL A 156 0.88 -17.82 -13.64
C VAL A 156 1.34 -17.61 -12.20
N HIS A 157 1.94 -16.45 -11.92
CA HIS A 157 2.59 -16.22 -10.63
C HIS A 157 1.63 -16.34 -9.43
N PRO A 158 0.48 -15.64 -9.37
CA PRO A 158 -0.43 -15.75 -8.23
C PRO A 158 -1.06 -17.13 -8.10
N SER A 159 -1.30 -17.82 -9.20
CA SER A 159 -1.84 -19.19 -9.19
C SER A 159 -0.86 -20.19 -8.60
N LEU A 160 0.40 -20.15 -9.03
CA LEU A 160 1.45 -20.99 -8.46
C LEU A 160 1.75 -20.63 -7.00
N LEU A 161 1.78 -19.33 -6.70
CA LEU A 161 2.06 -18.86 -5.35
C LEU A 161 1.01 -19.35 -4.35
N LEU A 162 -0.28 -19.34 -4.72
CA LEU A 162 -1.36 -19.76 -3.82
C LEU A 162 -1.28 -21.25 -3.47
N LYS A 163 -0.59 -22.07 -4.25
CA LYS A 163 -0.29 -23.48 -3.93
C LYS A 163 0.52 -23.66 -2.64
N ALA A 164 1.21 -22.62 -2.16
CA ALA A 164 1.89 -22.67 -0.87
C ALA A 164 0.93 -22.78 0.33
N TRP A 165 -0.34 -22.46 0.14
CA TRP A 165 -1.37 -22.51 1.20
C TRP A 165 -2.43 -23.58 0.99
N SER A 166 -2.63 -24.08 -0.24
CA SER A 166 -3.62 -25.11 -0.53
C SER A 166 -3.23 -25.94 -1.75
N ASP A 167 -3.51 -27.23 -1.69
CA ASP A 167 -3.39 -28.14 -2.84
C ASP A 167 -4.57 -28.01 -3.83
N ASP A 168 -5.72 -27.53 -3.38
CA ASP A 168 -6.93 -27.30 -4.21
C ASP A 168 -7.02 -25.83 -4.63
N VAL A 169 -6.37 -25.49 -5.75
CA VAL A 169 -6.37 -24.15 -6.34
C VAL A 169 -6.91 -24.22 -7.75
N VAL A 170 -7.80 -23.31 -8.12
CA VAL A 170 -8.32 -23.11 -9.47
C VAL A 170 -8.05 -21.69 -9.96
N LEU A 171 -7.67 -21.55 -11.24
CA LEU A 171 -7.62 -20.25 -11.90
C LEU A 171 -8.98 -19.94 -12.52
N LEU A 172 -9.57 -18.80 -12.16
CA LEU A 172 -10.77 -18.22 -12.75
C LEU A 172 -10.35 -17.07 -13.66
N THR A 173 -10.74 -17.13 -14.93
CA THR A 173 -10.43 -16.05 -15.89
C THR A 173 -11.61 -15.06 -16.05
N GLY A 174 -12.79 -15.44 -15.56
CA GLY A 174 -14.01 -14.60 -15.61
C GLY A 174 -14.56 -14.42 -17.03
N GLY A 175 -14.14 -15.24 -17.96
CA GLY A 175 -14.46 -15.21 -19.39
C GLY A 175 -13.37 -15.94 -20.16
N PRO A 176 -13.36 -15.85 -21.51
CA PRO A 176 -12.35 -16.51 -22.34
C PRO A 176 -10.92 -16.20 -21.87
N ALA A 177 -10.11 -17.25 -21.71
CA ALA A 177 -8.76 -17.12 -21.20
C ALA A 177 -7.81 -16.52 -22.24
N ASP A 178 -7.20 -15.38 -21.92
CA ASP A 178 -6.10 -14.76 -22.66
C ASP A 178 -4.74 -15.29 -22.13
N LEU A 179 -4.51 -16.60 -22.34
CA LEU A 179 -3.34 -17.30 -21.84
C LEU A 179 -2.57 -17.94 -22.99
N ASP A 180 -1.27 -17.72 -23.04
CA ASP A 180 -0.40 -18.41 -23.98
C ASP A 180 -0.16 -19.88 -23.59
N ASP A 181 0.43 -20.66 -24.53
CA ASP A 181 0.65 -22.10 -24.34
C ASP A 181 1.65 -22.40 -23.21
N ASP A 182 2.64 -21.55 -22.98
CA ASP A 182 3.60 -21.69 -21.86
C ASP A 182 2.88 -21.55 -20.52
N THR A 183 2.05 -20.53 -20.39
CA THR A 183 1.19 -20.30 -19.21
C THR A 183 0.29 -21.50 -18.95
N ARG A 184 -0.44 -21.99 -19.96
CA ARG A 184 -1.30 -23.17 -19.85
C ARG A 184 -0.51 -24.41 -19.43
N SER A 185 0.66 -24.63 -20.02
CA SER A 185 1.53 -25.75 -19.69
C SER A 185 2.02 -25.72 -18.24
N ARG A 186 2.43 -24.55 -17.74
CA ARG A 186 2.87 -24.36 -16.34
C ARG A 186 1.74 -24.63 -15.34
N LEU A 187 0.55 -24.11 -15.61
CA LEU A 187 -0.63 -24.35 -14.77
C LEU A 187 -1.03 -25.82 -14.75
N ALA A 188 -1.02 -26.49 -15.91
CA ALA A 188 -1.30 -27.91 -16.03
C ALA A 188 -0.28 -28.78 -15.27
N ALA A 189 1.02 -28.46 -15.39
CA ALA A 189 2.09 -29.13 -14.64
C ALA A 189 1.95 -28.99 -13.12
N ALA A 190 1.37 -27.87 -12.67
CA ALA A 190 1.07 -27.61 -11.26
C ALA A 190 -0.30 -28.16 -10.81
N HIS A 191 -1.01 -28.85 -11.68
CA HIS A 191 -2.38 -29.36 -11.44
C HIS A 191 -3.38 -28.25 -11.06
N ILE A 192 -3.27 -27.08 -11.68
CA ILE A 192 -4.20 -25.96 -11.48
C ILE A 192 -5.16 -25.93 -12.67
N PRO A 193 -6.44 -26.32 -12.48
CA PRO A 193 -7.44 -26.21 -13.54
C PRO A 193 -7.76 -24.75 -13.86
N ILE A 194 -8.15 -24.52 -15.12
CA ILE A 194 -8.58 -23.19 -15.60
C ILE A 194 -10.09 -23.26 -15.82
N ASP A 195 -10.81 -22.32 -15.23
CA ASP A 195 -12.26 -22.16 -15.41
C ASP A 195 -12.52 -20.81 -16.09
N GLU A 196 -13.05 -20.88 -17.31
CA GLU A 196 -13.28 -19.72 -18.19
C GLU A 196 -14.73 -19.19 -18.12
N ARG A 197 -15.56 -19.75 -17.22
CA ARG A 197 -16.95 -19.30 -17.10
C ARG A 197 -17.02 -17.88 -16.57
N PRO A 198 -17.88 -17.03 -17.15
CA PRO A 198 -18.13 -15.71 -16.61
C PRO A 198 -18.76 -15.78 -15.20
N ILE A 199 -18.23 -14.99 -14.28
CA ILE A 199 -18.69 -14.95 -12.90
C ILE A 199 -19.83 -13.94 -12.77
N ALA A 200 -20.94 -14.34 -12.12
CA ALA A 200 -22.07 -13.48 -11.82
C ALA A 200 -21.92 -12.77 -10.48
N GLU A 201 -21.56 -13.53 -9.44
CA GLU A 201 -21.44 -13.02 -8.07
C GLU A 201 -20.59 -13.93 -7.19
N LEU A 202 -20.23 -13.44 -6.00
CA LEU A 202 -19.66 -14.21 -4.90
C LEU A 202 -20.74 -14.46 -3.85
N ALA A 203 -21.08 -15.72 -3.62
CA ALA A 203 -21.99 -16.11 -2.57
C ALA A 203 -21.24 -16.24 -1.24
N SER A 204 -21.82 -15.71 -0.17
CA SER A 204 -21.24 -15.74 1.17
C SER A 204 -22.23 -16.24 2.21
N THR A 205 -21.67 -16.83 3.27
CA THR A 205 -22.43 -17.21 4.47
C THR A 205 -21.64 -16.75 5.70
N ASN A 206 -22.29 -16.02 6.59
CA ASN A 206 -21.68 -15.45 7.81
C ASN A 206 -20.43 -14.58 7.56
N GLY A 207 -20.37 -13.87 6.42
CA GLY A 207 -19.24 -13.02 6.06
C GLY A 207 -18.04 -13.77 5.47
N GLU A 208 -18.15 -15.07 5.20
CA GLU A 208 -17.14 -15.90 4.58
C GLU A 208 -17.56 -16.32 3.17
N LEU A 209 -16.61 -16.40 2.23
CA LEU A 209 -16.86 -16.91 0.89
C LEU A 209 -17.30 -18.37 0.94
N GLU A 210 -18.45 -18.67 0.34
CA GLU A 210 -19.00 -20.01 0.22
C GLU A 210 -18.82 -20.58 -1.19
N ALA A 211 -19.14 -19.77 -2.21
CA ALA A 211 -19.07 -20.21 -3.59
C ALA A 211 -18.91 -19.04 -4.58
N ILE A 212 -18.29 -19.36 -5.71
CA ILE A 212 -18.33 -18.55 -6.93
C ILE A 212 -19.57 -18.97 -7.71
N VAL A 213 -20.44 -18.02 -8.06
CA VAL A 213 -21.64 -18.24 -8.85
C VAL A 213 -21.36 -17.77 -10.26
N PHE A 214 -21.56 -18.64 -11.24
CA PHE A 214 -21.37 -18.32 -12.66
C PHE A 214 -22.66 -17.82 -13.32
N THR A 215 -22.54 -17.16 -14.47
CA THR A 215 -23.69 -16.61 -15.19
C THR A 215 -24.68 -17.67 -15.70
N ASP A 216 -24.25 -18.93 -15.82
CA ASP A 216 -25.09 -20.09 -16.15
C ASP A 216 -25.87 -20.64 -14.93
N GLY A 217 -25.72 -20.02 -13.75
CA GLY A 217 -26.33 -20.42 -12.48
C GLY A 217 -25.59 -21.54 -11.75
N THR A 218 -24.53 -22.09 -12.30
CA THR A 218 -23.73 -23.12 -11.61
C THR A 218 -22.86 -22.48 -10.52
N ARG A 219 -22.52 -23.29 -9.51
CA ARG A 219 -21.75 -22.84 -8.34
C ARG A 219 -20.48 -23.65 -8.19
N LEU A 220 -19.39 -22.99 -7.82
CA LEU A 220 -18.12 -23.60 -7.47
C LEU A 220 -17.78 -23.25 -6.03
N ALA A 221 -17.81 -24.23 -5.13
CA ALA A 221 -17.48 -24.04 -3.72
C ALA A 221 -16.01 -23.63 -3.58
N ARG A 222 -15.74 -22.49 -2.93
CA ARG A 222 -14.41 -21.96 -2.61
C ARG A 222 -14.46 -21.19 -1.30
N SER A 223 -13.43 -21.36 -0.48
CA SER A 223 -13.32 -20.73 0.84
C SER A 223 -12.43 -19.49 0.85
N GLY A 224 -11.72 -19.23 -0.26
CA GLY A 224 -10.88 -18.04 -0.41
C GLY A 224 -10.65 -17.71 -1.88
N LEU A 225 -10.59 -16.41 -2.16
CA LEU A 225 -10.38 -15.88 -3.51
C LEU A 225 -9.26 -14.84 -3.51
N LEU A 226 -8.14 -15.19 -4.14
CA LEU A 226 -7.08 -14.23 -4.46
C LEU A 226 -7.46 -13.45 -5.71
N VAL A 227 -7.52 -12.12 -5.60
CA VAL A 227 -7.92 -11.25 -6.71
C VAL A 227 -6.76 -10.39 -7.14
N ALA A 228 -6.44 -10.39 -8.43
CA ALA A 228 -5.49 -9.44 -8.98
C ALA A 228 -6.09 -8.03 -8.93
N THR A 229 -5.39 -7.11 -8.25
CA THR A 229 -5.77 -5.70 -8.13
C THR A 229 -4.76 -4.82 -8.83
N THR A 230 -5.17 -3.59 -9.14
CA THR A 230 -4.27 -2.52 -9.56
C THR A 230 -4.23 -1.48 -8.45
N LEU A 231 -3.01 -1.04 -8.13
CA LEU A 231 -2.73 -0.05 -7.11
C LEU A 231 -2.62 1.32 -7.78
N HIS A 232 -3.39 2.28 -7.29
CA HIS A 232 -3.39 3.64 -7.79
C HIS A 232 -2.97 4.61 -6.70
N GLN A 233 -2.31 5.68 -7.09
CA GLN A 233 -2.04 6.80 -6.17
C GLN A 233 -3.36 7.33 -5.64
N ARG A 234 -3.42 7.58 -4.34
CA ARG A 234 -4.62 8.10 -3.68
C ARG A 234 -4.69 9.62 -3.76
N SER A 235 -3.53 10.27 -3.77
CA SER A 235 -3.40 11.72 -3.67
C SER A 235 -2.83 12.32 -4.93
N GLN A 236 -3.35 13.47 -5.35
CA GLN A 236 -2.82 14.29 -6.44
C GLN A 236 -1.60 15.13 -6.03
N LEU A 237 -1.18 15.08 -4.77
CA LEU A 237 -0.02 15.84 -4.27
C LEU A 237 1.27 15.48 -4.99
N VAL A 238 1.39 14.26 -5.49
CA VAL A 238 2.56 13.80 -6.27
C VAL A 238 2.76 14.69 -7.50
N GLU A 239 1.69 14.87 -8.28
CA GLU A 239 1.71 15.72 -9.49
C GLU A 239 1.80 17.20 -9.16
N GLN A 240 1.05 17.66 -8.14
CA GLN A 240 1.03 19.07 -7.70
C GLN A 240 2.42 19.53 -7.22
N LEU A 241 3.17 18.66 -6.54
CA LEU A 241 4.53 18.94 -6.07
C LEU A 241 5.60 18.69 -7.15
N GLY A 242 5.21 18.20 -8.33
CA GLY A 242 6.13 17.91 -9.43
C GLY A 242 6.99 16.67 -9.21
N VAL A 243 6.55 15.75 -8.35
CA VAL A 243 7.29 14.51 -8.06
C VAL A 243 7.16 13.52 -9.21
N GLY A 244 8.27 12.91 -9.61
CA GLY A 244 8.31 11.92 -10.66
C GLY A 244 7.81 10.55 -10.20
N PHE A 245 7.27 9.77 -11.15
CA PHE A 245 6.90 8.37 -10.95
C PHE A 245 8.04 7.45 -11.38
N GLY A 246 8.12 6.30 -10.73
CA GLY A 246 8.98 5.19 -11.11
C GLY A 246 8.35 4.31 -12.18
N GLU A 247 9.10 3.28 -12.59
CA GLU A 247 8.59 2.31 -13.56
C GLU A 247 7.38 1.54 -12.98
N PRO A 248 6.33 1.34 -13.79
CA PRO A 248 5.19 0.53 -13.37
C PRO A 248 5.61 -0.88 -12.97
N GLY A 249 5.06 -1.37 -11.88
CA GLY A 249 5.24 -2.75 -11.44
C GLY A 249 4.08 -3.66 -11.84
N PRO A 250 4.16 -4.95 -11.49
CA PRO A 250 3.09 -5.91 -11.81
C PRO A 250 1.71 -5.53 -11.27
N ALA A 251 1.67 -4.79 -10.17
CA ALA A 251 0.43 -4.35 -9.52
C ALA A 251 0.27 -2.82 -9.47
N ALA A 252 1.35 -2.05 -9.35
CA ALA A 252 1.33 -0.62 -9.21
C ALA A 252 1.46 0.08 -10.57
N ALA A 253 0.49 0.91 -10.92
CA ALA A 253 0.47 1.63 -12.20
C ALA A 253 1.48 2.79 -12.23
N SER A 254 1.66 3.47 -11.10
CA SER A 254 2.48 4.70 -11.00
C SER A 254 3.06 4.84 -9.59
N PRO A 255 4.04 3.99 -9.20
CA PRO A 255 4.72 4.15 -7.91
C PRO A 255 5.52 5.45 -7.90
N ILE A 256 5.60 6.13 -6.77
CA ILE A 256 6.43 7.33 -6.64
C ILE A 256 7.90 6.92 -6.76
N ALA A 257 8.66 7.64 -7.61
CA ALA A 257 10.09 7.41 -7.75
C ALA A 257 10.83 7.87 -6.49
N VAL A 258 11.47 6.94 -5.79
CA VAL A 258 12.32 7.23 -4.64
C VAL A 258 13.67 6.54 -4.78
N ASP A 259 14.70 7.16 -4.18
CA ASP A 259 16.00 6.51 -4.03
C ASP A 259 16.05 5.62 -2.76
N ALA A 260 17.22 5.03 -2.50
CA ALA A 260 17.44 4.18 -1.33
C ALA A 260 17.24 4.88 0.03
N LEU A 261 17.15 6.21 0.04
CA LEU A 261 16.93 7.05 1.23
C LEU A 261 15.51 7.64 1.27
N CYS A 262 14.58 7.11 0.49
CA CYS A 262 13.20 7.60 0.37
C CYS A 262 13.08 9.06 -0.12
N ARG A 263 14.12 9.61 -0.78
CA ARG A 263 14.07 10.93 -1.40
C ARG A 263 13.39 10.82 -2.75
N THR A 264 12.55 11.78 -3.10
CA THR A 264 11.91 11.85 -4.42
C THR A 264 12.78 12.66 -5.42
N THR A 265 12.30 12.79 -6.64
CA THR A 265 12.91 13.65 -7.67
C THR A 265 12.90 15.13 -7.31
N VAL A 266 12.13 15.54 -6.29
CA VAL A 266 11.99 16.93 -5.85
C VAL A 266 12.71 17.13 -4.51
N PRO A 267 13.77 17.95 -4.45
CA PRO A 267 14.47 18.25 -3.21
C PRO A 267 13.53 18.76 -2.12
N GLY A 268 13.61 18.17 -0.91
CA GLY A 268 12.74 18.47 0.22
C GLY A 268 11.43 17.68 0.24
N VAL A 269 11.11 16.91 -0.80
CA VAL A 269 9.98 15.98 -0.81
C VAL A 269 10.48 14.55 -0.70
N PHE A 270 9.90 13.81 0.23
CA PHE A 270 10.17 12.40 0.52
C PHE A 270 8.88 11.59 0.31
N ALA A 271 9.01 10.29 0.08
CA ALA A 271 7.84 9.41 0.02
C ALA A 271 8.16 8.05 0.66
N ALA A 272 7.17 7.44 1.31
CA ALA A 272 7.34 6.16 1.99
C ALA A 272 6.01 5.41 2.14
N GLY A 273 6.08 4.09 2.09
CA GLY A 273 4.93 3.21 2.19
C GLY A 273 4.51 2.65 0.84
N ASP A 274 3.24 2.27 0.76
CA ASP A 274 2.71 1.57 -0.41
C ASP A 274 2.72 2.41 -1.69
N ASP A 275 2.67 3.72 -1.58
CA ASP A 275 2.72 4.67 -2.70
C ASP A 275 4.07 4.68 -3.45
N THR A 276 5.14 4.17 -2.82
CA THR A 276 6.46 4.01 -3.45
C THR A 276 6.74 2.58 -3.95
N SER A 277 5.86 1.61 -3.63
CA SER A 277 6.10 0.21 -3.91
C SER A 277 5.61 -0.22 -5.29
N ALA A 278 6.52 -0.69 -6.12
CA ALA A 278 6.17 -1.31 -7.41
C ALA A 278 5.77 -2.79 -7.29
N GLN A 279 6.11 -3.46 -6.19
CA GLN A 279 6.02 -4.93 -6.09
C GLN A 279 5.21 -5.43 -4.90
N MET A 280 5.46 -4.92 -3.69
CA MET A 280 4.92 -5.50 -2.47
C MET A 280 4.44 -4.42 -1.49
N THR A 281 3.15 -4.47 -1.18
CA THR A 281 2.51 -3.61 -0.19
C THR A 281 2.29 -4.42 1.09
N GLN A 282 3.06 -4.10 2.13
CA GLN A 282 2.98 -4.76 3.45
C GLN A 282 3.18 -3.74 4.58
N VAL A 283 2.51 -3.97 5.71
CA VAL A 283 2.64 -3.10 6.89
C VAL A 283 4.11 -3.04 7.37
N ALA A 284 4.82 -4.17 7.37
CA ALA A 284 6.24 -4.23 7.75
C ALA A 284 7.12 -3.32 6.85
N SER A 285 6.94 -3.41 5.53
CA SER A 285 7.68 -2.59 4.56
C SER A 285 7.33 -1.10 4.71
N ALA A 286 6.07 -0.77 4.95
CA ALA A 286 5.61 0.59 5.18
C ALA A 286 6.21 1.19 6.46
N ILE A 287 6.24 0.45 7.57
CA ILE A 287 6.90 0.86 8.82
C ILE A 287 8.39 1.13 8.57
N ALA A 288 9.09 0.20 7.91
CA ALA A 288 10.52 0.31 7.65
C ALA A 288 10.85 1.53 6.78
N SER A 289 10.13 1.73 5.66
CA SER A 289 10.34 2.86 4.76
C SER A 289 9.99 4.20 5.42
N GLY A 290 8.94 4.26 6.25
CA GLY A 290 8.61 5.46 7.02
C GLY A 290 9.71 5.86 8.00
N SER A 291 10.28 4.90 8.73
CA SER A 291 11.43 5.10 9.62
C SER A 291 12.67 5.60 8.86
N LEU A 292 12.96 4.99 7.71
CA LEU A 292 14.08 5.38 6.85
C LEU A 292 13.90 6.80 6.29
N ALA A 293 12.72 7.12 5.79
CA ALA A 293 12.39 8.46 5.29
C ALA A 293 12.59 9.53 6.37
N ALA A 294 12.13 9.28 7.59
CA ALA A 294 12.31 10.20 8.71
C ALA A 294 13.79 10.42 9.05
N THR A 295 14.59 9.35 9.05
CA THR A 295 16.04 9.44 9.27
C THR A 295 16.70 10.29 8.19
N SER A 296 16.31 10.09 6.93
CA SER A 296 16.81 10.87 5.79
C SER A 296 16.41 12.35 5.88
N ILE A 297 15.16 12.64 6.30
CA ILE A 297 14.67 14.01 6.54
C ILE A 297 15.52 14.69 7.62
N VAL A 298 15.78 14.03 8.75
CA VAL A 298 16.60 14.59 9.83
C VAL A 298 18.00 14.94 9.34
N GLN A 299 18.63 14.05 8.55
CA GLN A 299 19.96 14.31 7.98
C GLN A 299 19.95 15.46 6.99
N SER A 300 18.94 15.55 6.12
CA SER A 300 18.79 16.65 5.17
C SER A 300 18.60 18.00 5.86
N LEU A 301 17.74 18.06 6.86
CA LEU A 301 17.51 19.28 7.66
C LEU A 301 18.76 19.69 8.44
N LEU A 302 19.51 18.73 8.99
CA LEU A 302 20.79 19.03 9.65
C LEU A 302 21.80 19.59 8.67
N ALA A 303 21.93 19.01 7.48
CA ALA A 303 22.83 19.53 6.46
C ALA A 303 22.49 20.97 6.07
N GLU A 304 21.21 21.29 5.86
CA GLU A 304 20.74 22.65 5.62
C GLU A 304 21.07 23.60 6.80
N ASP A 305 20.76 23.18 8.05
CA ASP A 305 20.94 24.01 9.26
C ASP A 305 22.42 24.45 9.46
N VAL A 306 23.39 23.63 8.99
CA VAL A 306 24.83 23.88 9.16
C VAL A 306 25.56 24.18 7.85
N GLY A 307 24.86 24.33 6.74
CA GLY A 307 25.42 24.67 5.42
C GLY A 307 26.26 23.56 4.80
N LEU A 308 25.98 22.29 5.13
CA LEU A 308 26.62 21.15 4.47
C LEU A 308 25.87 20.79 3.17
N PRO A 309 26.56 20.20 2.19
CA PRO A 309 25.90 19.72 0.98
C PRO A 309 24.90 18.60 1.33
N VAL A 310 23.68 18.75 0.87
CA VAL A 310 22.68 17.66 0.89
C VAL A 310 23.04 16.69 -0.22
N PRO A 311 23.13 15.37 0.06
CA PRO A 311 23.42 14.39 -0.96
C PRO A 311 22.40 14.46 -2.12
N GLU A 312 22.87 14.40 -3.35
CA GLU A 312 22.01 14.41 -4.53
C GLU A 312 21.15 13.15 -4.61
N TRP A 313 20.01 13.26 -5.29
CA TRP A 313 19.15 12.13 -5.60
C TRP A 313 19.85 11.16 -6.55
N THR A 314 19.88 9.88 -6.21
CA THR A 314 20.65 8.85 -6.92
C THR A 314 19.83 7.99 -7.87
N GLY A 315 18.54 8.29 -8.01
CA GLY A 315 17.60 7.44 -8.75
C GLY A 315 17.08 6.25 -7.92
N PRO A 316 16.04 5.56 -8.43
CA PRO A 316 15.55 4.35 -7.81
C PRO A 316 16.66 3.30 -7.72
N PRO A 317 16.67 2.45 -6.67
CA PRO A 317 17.61 1.35 -6.58
C PRO A 317 17.52 0.47 -7.83
N THR A 318 18.63 0.25 -8.52
CA THR A 318 18.67 -0.68 -9.66
C THR A 318 18.48 -2.10 -9.15
N THR A 319 17.33 -2.68 -9.41
CA THR A 319 17.12 -4.13 -9.21
C THR A 319 17.81 -4.85 -10.39
N THR A 320 19.04 -5.26 -10.21
CA THR A 320 19.63 -6.30 -11.06
C THR A 320 18.94 -7.62 -10.69
N VAL A 321 17.91 -7.97 -11.45
CA VAL A 321 17.39 -9.33 -11.45
C VAL A 321 18.39 -10.15 -12.26
N GLY A 322 19.22 -10.94 -11.55
CA GLY A 322 20.10 -11.95 -12.14
C GLY A 322 19.31 -13.20 -12.48
#